data_9253cbca888e5fcd045102e14dabfbd3
#
_entry.id   9253cbca888e5fcd045102e14dabfbd3
#
_cell.length_a   1.000
_cell.length_b   1.000
_cell.length_c   1.000
_cell.angle_alpha   90.00
_cell.angle_beta   90.00
_cell.angle_gamma   90.00
#
_symmetry.space_group_name_H-M   'P 1'
#
loop_
_entity.id
_entity.type
_entity.pdbx_description
1 polymer ?
#
loop_
_entity_poly.entity_id
_entity_poly.type
_entity_poly.pdbx_seq_one_letter_code
_entity_poly.pdbx_strand_id
1 'polypeptide(L)'
;MSSNSHYFDLKDYSFKETPKGVRVFWTAMKYVVLVIACVLVIIPLITVLIGSFKTKTELMNTSAFILPKSMAWVNYARAFTNGRVLEGLGNTIFIVVVSCAGSIITGTMTAFVLQRFNMLFTRLIKAVFLATSLLPTITMQISVYQIVVKLGLVNTYGAPLLLYIGTDIIAVTIFIQFLDNISVSLDESAILDGCSYPRVYWSIILPMLRPAIATVLVMRFVAIYNDFYTPYLYMPNHRVVSTALRDLTTGSNVSWNVVFAGVIICIIPTLIMFLSMQKSIYSNLVSGSVKE
;
A
#
# COMPACT_ATOMS: atom_id res chain seq x y z
N MET A 1 -2.79 -1.33 64.60
CA MET A 1 -1.95 -1.03 63.46
C MET A 1 -2.84 -0.72 62.25
N SER A 2 -3.15 0.56 62.03
CA SER A 2 -4.03 1.03 60.99
C SER A 2 -3.21 1.28 59.72
N SER A 3 -3.54 0.53 58.67
CA SER A 3 -3.01 0.69 57.32
C SER A 3 -3.69 1.90 56.67
N ASN A 4 -3.00 3.04 56.62
CA ASN A 4 -3.38 4.19 55.81
C ASN A 4 -3.05 3.87 54.33
N SER A 5 -4.04 3.37 53.59
CA SER A 5 -3.96 3.36 52.12
C SER A 5 -4.30 4.77 51.62
N HIS A 6 -3.29 5.54 51.27
CA HIS A 6 -3.46 6.77 50.46
C HIS A 6 -4.02 6.34 49.09
N TYR A 7 -5.34 6.32 48.93
CA TYR A 7 -5.99 6.35 47.64
C TYR A 7 -5.72 7.71 47.02
N PHE A 8 -4.98 7.71 45.93
CA PHE A 8 -4.75 8.89 45.08
C PHE A 8 -6.12 9.27 44.48
N ASP A 9 -6.75 10.31 45.01
CA ASP A 9 -8.04 10.79 44.54
C ASP A 9 -7.79 11.59 43.21
N LEU A 10 -8.08 10.94 42.08
CA LEU A 10 -7.96 11.53 40.73
C LEU A 10 -8.94 12.70 40.48
N LYS A 11 -9.87 12.97 41.46
CA LYS A 11 -10.83 14.08 41.36
C LYS A 11 -10.22 15.47 41.53
N ASP A 12 -9.02 15.59 42.11
CA ASP A 12 -8.34 16.89 42.29
C ASP A 12 -7.57 17.39 41.08
N TYR A 13 -7.44 16.58 40.00
CA TYR A 13 -6.94 17.06 38.71
C TYR A 13 -8.07 17.67 37.90
N SER A 14 -8.57 18.85 38.30
CA SER A 14 -9.29 19.71 37.39
C SER A 14 -8.31 20.14 36.29
N PHE A 15 -8.42 19.51 35.11
CA PHE A 15 -7.75 20.02 33.91
C PHE A 15 -8.21 21.47 33.73
N LYS A 16 -7.38 22.43 34.10
CA LYS A 16 -7.63 23.85 33.84
C LYS A 16 -7.96 23.97 32.35
N GLU A 17 -9.20 24.30 32.03
CA GLU A 17 -9.57 24.55 30.63
C GLU A 17 -8.63 25.57 30.05
N THR A 18 -7.92 25.22 29.01
CA THR A 18 -7.01 26.15 28.33
C THR A 18 -7.79 27.40 27.92
N PRO A 19 -7.30 28.60 28.26
CA PRO A 19 -7.98 29.85 27.94
C PRO A 19 -8.44 29.87 26.47
N LYS A 20 -9.65 30.37 26.19
CA LYS A 20 -10.21 30.38 24.82
C LYS A 20 -9.24 30.95 23.78
N GLY A 21 -8.48 32.03 24.12
CA GLY A 21 -7.48 32.60 23.25
C GLY A 21 -6.33 31.63 22.89
N VAL A 22 -5.84 30.85 23.84
CA VAL A 22 -4.80 29.83 23.62
C VAL A 22 -5.32 28.70 22.73
N ARG A 23 -6.56 28.26 22.94
CA ARG A 23 -7.21 27.26 22.09
C ARG A 23 -7.35 27.75 20.64
N VAL A 24 -7.82 28.98 20.45
CA VAL A 24 -7.94 29.60 19.12
C VAL A 24 -6.57 29.72 18.44
N PHE A 25 -5.55 30.16 19.16
CA PHE A 25 -4.19 30.25 18.63
C PHE A 25 -3.67 28.89 18.14
N TRP A 26 -3.75 27.84 18.97
CA TRP A 26 -3.30 26.50 18.58
C TRP A 26 -4.12 25.92 17.43
N THR A 27 -5.43 26.21 17.38
CA THR A 27 -6.28 25.78 16.27
C THR A 27 -5.87 26.49 14.97
N ALA A 28 -5.67 27.81 15.00
CA ALA A 28 -5.17 28.56 13.85
C ALA A 28 -3.80 28.05 13.37
N MET A 29 -2.88 27.83 14.31
CA MET A 29 -1.56 27.27 14.00
C MET A 29 -1.64 25.90 13.31
N LYS A 30 -2.50 24.99 13.79
CA LYS A 30 -2.74 23.70 13.12
C LYS A 30 -3.19 23.87 11.67
N TYR A 31 -4.14 24.76 11.41
CA TYR A 31 -4.61 25.00 10.02
C TYR A 31 -3.52 25.64 9.16
N VAL A 32 -2.74 26.57 9.68
CA VAL A 32 -1.60 27.16 8.95
C VAL A 32 -0.60 26.08 8.56
N VAL A 33 -0.20 25.22 9.51
CA VAL A 33 0.73 24.12 9.23
C VAL A 33 0.15 23.15 8.20
N LEU A 34 -1.13 22.80 8.31
CA LEU A 34 -1.81 21.93 7.33
C LEU A 34 -1.85 22.55 5.94
N VAL A 35 -2.17 23.84 5.82
CA VAL A 35 -2.18 24.53 4.52
C VAL A 35 -0.79 24.57 3.91
N ILE A 36 0.24 24.90 4.68
CA ILE A 36 1.64 24.88 4.21
C ILE A 36 2.01 23.50 3.72
N ALA A 37 1.70 22.43 4.49
CA ALA A 37 1.97 21.06 4.11
C ALA A 37 1.25 20.68 2.82
N CYS A 38 -0.03 21.03 2.66
CA CYS A 38 -0.79 20.80 1.44
C CYS A 38 -0.17 21.52 0.23
N VAL A 39 0.20 22.79 0.38
CA VAL A 39 0.83 23.57 -0.69
C VAL A 39 2.16 22.93 -1.11
N LEU A 40 3.01 22.53 -0.16
CA LEU A 40 4.29 21.86 -0.45
C LEU A 40 4.13 20.55 -1.23
N VAL A 41 3.08 19.77 -0.94
CA VAL A 41 2.78 18.52 -1.66
C VAL A 41 2.18 18.78 -3.05
N ILE A 42 1.34 19.81 -3.18
CA ILE A 42 0.64 20.10 -4.43
C ILE A 42 1.54 20.80 -5.47
N ILE A 43 2.48 21.62 -5.04
CA ILE A 43 3.41 22.34 -5.93
C ILE A 43 4.08 21.44 -6.96
N PRO A 44 4.78 20.34 -6.58
CA PRO A 44 5.42 19.47 -7.55
C PRO A 44 4.43 18.80 -8.52
N LEU A 45 3.23 18.47 -8.07
CA LEU A 45 2.19 17.89 -8.93
C LEU A 45 1.71 18.91 -9.98
N ILE A 46 1.51 20.16 -9.60
CA ILE A 46 1.14 21.23 -10.52
C ILE A 46 2.25 21.49 -11.54
N THR A 47 3.52 21.53 -11.09
CA THR A 47 4.65 21.77 -12.01
C THR A 47 4.81 20.64 -13.02
N VAL A 48 4.63 19.39 -12.63
CA VAL A 48 4.62 18.23 -13.53
C VAL A 48 3.45 18.31 -14.50
N LEU A 49 2.24 18.66 -14.02
CA LEU A 49 1.05 18.81 -14.84
C LEU A 49 1.24 19.91 -15.90
N ILE A 50 1.68 21.10 -15.50
CA ILE A 50 1.95 22.20 -16.43
C ILE A 50 3.05 21.79 -17.42
N GLY A 51 4.15 21.20 -16.94
CA GLY A 51 5.28 20.79 -17.76
C GLY A 51 4.93 19.70 -18.77
N SER A 52 3.95 18.82 -18.47
CA SER A 52 3.51 17.78 -19.40
C SER A 52 2.86 18.32 -20.68
N PHE A 53 2.33 19.55 -20.65
CA PHE A 53 1.74 20.23 -21.80
C PHE A 53 2.69 21.18 -22.51
N LYS A 54 3.93 21.40 -22.02
CA LYS A 54 4.93 22.26 -22.67
C LYS A 54 5.68 21.51 -23.76
N THR A 55 6.13 22.25 -24.76
CA THR A 55 7.14 21.76 -25.70
C THR A 55 8.50 21.65 -24.99
N LYS A 56 9.44 20.88 -25.55
CA LYS A 56 10.81 20.73 -24.97
C LYS A 56 11.49 22.10 -24.82
N THR A 57 11.43 22.94 -25.84
CA THR A 57 12.02 24.28 -25.84
C THR A 57 11.36 25.20 -24.80
N GLU A 58 10.04 25.15 -24.69
CA GLU A 58 9.29 25.94 -23.72
C GLU A 58 9.61 25.52 -22.28
N LEU A 59 9.69 24.21 -22.02
CA LEU A 59 10.04 23.66 -20.70
C LEU A 59 11.44 24.11 -20.25
N MET A 60 12.40 24.21 -21.19
CA MET A 60 13.76 24.62 -20.89
C MET A 60 13.92 26.13 -20.69
N ASN A 61 13.10 26.94 -21.38
CA ASN A 61 13.26 28.40 -21.44
C ASN A 61 12.24 29.19 -20.61
N THR A 62 11.29 28.52 -19.94
CA THR A 62 10.28 29.19 -19.13
C THR A 62 10.26 28.64 -17.70
N SER A 63 9.81 29.49 -16.75
CA SER A 63 9.61 29.03 -15.38
C SER A 63 8.57 27.90 -15.31
N ALA A 64 8.71 27.01 -14.31
CA ALA A 64 7.85 25.86 -14.09
C ALA A 64 6.36 26.23 -13.94
N PHE A 65 6.06 27.43 -13.41
CA PHE A 65 4.69 27.90 -13.14
C PHE A 65 4.04 28.65 -14.30
N ILE A 66 4.79 29.00 -15.34
CA ILE A 66 4.22 29.65 -16.52
C ILE A 66 3.41 28.61 -17.29
N LEU A 67 2.16 28.95 -17.60
CA LEU A 67 1.29 28.08 -18.39
C LEU A 67 1.83 27.87 -19.80
N PRO A 68 1.58 26.73 -20.46
CA PRO A 68 2.00 26.45 -21.81
C PRO A 68 1.29 27.40 -22.79
N LYS A 69 2.00 27.86 -23.83
CA LYS A 69 1.43 28.70 -24.91
C LYS A 69 0.41 27.91 -25.75
N SER A 70 0.64 26.59 -25.89
CA SER A 70 -0.26 25.66 -26.56
C SER A 70 -0.18 24.30 -25.86
N MET A 71 -1.31 23.57 -25.81
CA MET A 71 -1.35 22.23 -25.21
C MET A 71 -0.65 21.21 -26.10
N ALA A 72 0.57 20.79 -25.71
CA ALA A 72 1.37 19.84 -26.48
C ALA A 72 0.93 18.38 -26.23
N TRP A 73 -0.26 18.02 -26.68
CA TRP A 73 -0.79 16.64 -26.56
C TRP A 73 0.11 15.55 -27.14
N VAL A 74 1.00 15.94 -28.04
CA VAL A 74 2.02 15.03 -28.62
C VAL A 74 2.91 14.39 -27.55
N ASN A 75 3.10 15.02 -26.37
CA ASN A 75 3.89 14.46 -25.28
C ASN A 75 3.23 13.20 -24.73
N TYR A 76 1.93 13.20 -24.59
CA TYR A 76 1.15 12.05 -24.14
C TYR A 76 1.20 10.91 -25.17
N ALA A 77 1.03 11.23 -26.46
CA ALA A 77 1.17 10.26 -27.53
C ALA A 77 2.58 9.61 -27.52
N ARG A 78 3.64 10.42 -27.34
CA ARG A 78 5.02 9.92 -27.23
C ARG A 78 5.27 9.09 -25.97
N ALA A 79 4.64 9.44 -24.84
CA ALA A 79 4.72 8.63 -23.63
C ALA A 79 4.10 7.23 -23.85
N PHE A 80 2.97 7.15 -24.55
CA PHE A 80 2.36 5.88 -24.92
C PHE A 80 3.19 5.04 -25.87
N THR A 81 3.73 5.65 -26.94
CA THR A 81 4.45 4.92 -28.00
C THR A 81 5.90 4.63 -27.59
N ASN A 82 6.69 5.66 -27.32
CA ASN A 82 8.13 5.53 -27.06
C ASN A 82 8.42 5.00 -25.64
N GLY A 83 7.60 5.39 -24.66
CA GLY A 83 7.76 4.96 -23.27
C GLY A 83 7.11 3.61 -22.99
N ARG A 84 6.33 3.07 -23.93
CA ARG A 84 5.54 1.83 -23.71
C ARG A 84 4.70 1.89 -22.42
N VAL A 85 4.27 3.12 -22.02
CA VAL A 85 3.57 3.35 -20.76
C VAL A 85 2.23 2.61 -20.71
N LEU A 86 1.54 2.48 -21.86
CA LEU A 86 0.29 1.72 -21.94
C LEU A 86 0.49 0.23 -21.66
N GLU A 87 1.54 -0.36 -22.26
CA GLU A 87 1.93 -1.73 -21.95
C GLU A 87 2.29 -1.90 -20.47
N GLY A 88 3.09 -0.96 -19.95
CA GLY A 88 3.46 -0.93 -18.54
C GLY A 88 2.25 -0.87 -17.61
N LEU A 89 1.22 -0.06 -17.95
CA LEU A 89 -0.03 0.01 -17.20
C LEU A 89 -0.80 -1.31 -17.23
N GLY A 90 -0.95 -1.92 -18.41
CA GLY A 90 -1.65 -3.20 -18.56
C GLY A 90 -1.01 -4.30 -17.71
N ASN A 91 0.33 -4.43 -17.81
CA ASN A 91 1.10 -5.40 -17.05
C ASN A 91 1.03 -5.15 -15.55
N THR A 92 1.16 -3.88 -15.13
CA THR A 92 1.06 -3.51 -13.71
C THR A 92 -0.32 -3.81 -13.15
N ILE A 93 -1.39 -3.44 -13.84
CA ILE A 93 -2.76 -3.71 -13.39
C ILE A 93 -2.98 -5.22 -13.27
N PHE A 94 -2.54 -6.00 -14.27
CA PHE A 94 -2.63 -7.46 -14.21
C PHE A 94 -1.91 -8.04 -12.99
N ILE A 95 -0.64 -7.66 -12.79
CA ILE A 95 0.16 -8.13 -11.65
C ILE A 95 -0.47 -7.70 -10.33
N VAL A 96 -0.91 -6.45 -10.20
CA VAL A 96 -1.53 -5.93 -8.98
C VAL A 96 -2.81 -6.69 -8.65
N VAL A 97 -3.72 -6.85 -9.62
CA VAL A 97 -5.02 -7.52 -9.38
C VAL A 97 -4.81 -8.97 -8.97
N VAL A 98 -3.99 -9.72 -9.71
CA VAL A 98 -3.75 -11.14 -9.43
C VAL A 98 -3.00 -11.31 -8.10
N SER A 99 -1.98 -10.49 -7.85
CA SER A 99 -1.20 -10.56 -6.62
C SER A 99 -1.99 -10.15 -5.39
N CYS A 100 -2.80 -9.09 -5.46
CA CYS A 100 -3.66 -8.68 -4.36
C CYS A 100 -4.69 -9.76 -4.03
N ALA A 101 -5.37 -10.31 -5.03
CA ALA A 101 -6.34 -11.39 -4.82
C ALA A 101 -5.67 -12.63 -4.18
N GLY A 102 -4.54 -13.07 -4.75
CA GLY A 102 -3.78 -14.21 -4.23
C GLY A 102 -3.27 -13.96 -2.81
N SER A 103 -2.66 -12.80 -2.55
CA SER A 103 -2.12 -12.42 -1.23
C SER A 103 -3.21 -12.34 -0.16
N ILE A 104 -4.41 -11.84 -0.49
CA ILE A 104 -5.54 -11.80 0.44
C ILE A 104 -5.99 -13.22 0.80
N ILE A 105 -6.16 -14.10 -0.21
CA ILE A 105 -6.59 -15.48 0.02
C ILE A 105 -5.54 -16.22 0.88
N THR A 106 -4.28 -16.22 0.46
CA THR A 106 -3.21 -16.92 1.19
C THR A 106 -3.01 -16.33 2.57
N GLY A 107 -3.03 -15.00 2.71
CA GLY A 107 -2.85 -14.29 3.97
C GLY A 107 -3.96 -14.56 4.98
N THR A 108 -5.24 -14.49 4.56
CA THR A 108 -6.38 -14.75 5.45
C THR A 108 -6.48 -16.22 5.83
N MET A 109 -6.20 -17.17 4.91
CA MET A 109 -6.13 -18.60 5.23
C MET A 109 -5.01 -18.90 6.23
N THR A 110 -3.82 -18.34 6.01
CA THR A 110 -2.68 -18.50 6.92
C THR A 110 -3.02 -17.93 8.31
N ALA A 111 -3.57 -16.72 8.36
CA ALA A 111 -3.96 -16.08 9.61
C ALA A 111 -5.01 -16.91 10.37
N PHE A 112 -6.03 -17.42 9.66
CA PHE A 112 -7.06 -18.27 10.25
C PHE A 112 -6.45 -19.54 10.88
N VAL A 113 -5.59 -20.25 10.16
CA VAL A 113 -4.93 -21.45 10.69
C VAL A 113 -4.02 -21.10 11.86
N LEU A 114 -3.21 -20.07 11.75
CA LEU A 114 -2.29 -19.67 12.82
C LEU A 114 -3.00 -19.21 14.09
N GLN A 115 -4.18 -18.60 13.97
CA GLN A 115 -4.92 -18.05 15.11
C GLN A 115 -5.86 -19.07 15.76
N ARG A 116 -6.52 -19.92 14.97
CA ARG A 116 -7.52 -20.86 15.50
C ARG A 116 -6.93 -22.19 15.96
N PHE A 117 -5.78 -22.60 15.40
CA PHE A 117 -5.18 -23.88 15.75
C PHE A 117 -3.90 -23.68 16.57
N ASN A 118 -3.98 -24.01 17.87
CA ASN A 118 -2.83 -23.87 18.78
C ASN A 118 -2.01 -25.17 18.83
N MET A 119 -1.29 -25.49 17.74
CA MET A 119 -0.42 -26.64 17.61
C MET A 119 1.05 -26.21 17.67
N LEU A 120 1.95 -27.17 17.96
CA LEU A 120 3.40 -26.91 17.93
C LEU A 120 3.85 -26.35 16.57
N PHE A 121 3.28 -26.88 15.49
CA PHE A 121 3.58 -26.45 14.12
C PHE A 121 3.18 -24.98 13.85
N THR A 122 2.00 -24.54 14.31
CA THR A 122 1.56 -23.14 14.14
C THR A 122 2.40 -22.17 14.96
N ARG A 123 2.86 -22.58 16.16
CA ARG A 123 3.80 -21.79 16.96
C ARG A 123 5.17 -21.67 16.27
N LEU A 124 5.66 -22.74 15.67
CA LEU A 124 6.92 -22.74 14.92
C LEU A 124 6.82 -21.81 13.71
N ILE A 125 5.72 -21.84 12.93
CA ILE A 125 5.51 -20.95 11.79
C ILE A 125 5.48 -19.49 12.25
N LYS A 126 4.77 -19.15 13.33
CA LYS A 126 4.77 -17.80 13.89
C LYS A 126 6.19 -17.34 14.26
N ALA A 127 6.99 -18.21 14.88
CA ALA A 127 8.37 -17.89 15.22
C ALA A 127 9.25 -17.68 13.98
N VAL A 128 9.08 -18.49 12.94
CA VAL A 128 9.78 -18.32 11.64
C VAL A 128 9.38 -17.01 10.98
N PHE A 129 8.09 -16.65 10.99
CA PHE A 129 7.62 -15.38 10.45
C PHE A 129 8.24 -14.18 11.18
N LEU A 130 8.29 -14.24 12.51
CA LEU A 130 8.92 -13.20 13.30
C LEU A 130 10.43 -13.11 12.98
N ALA A 131 11.13 -14.23 12.91
CA ALA A 131 12.55 -14.28 12.58
C ALA A 131 12.83 -13.71 11.18
N THR A 132 12.02 -14.09 10.17
CA THR A 132 12.18 -13.59 8.80
C THR A 132 11.82 -12.11 8.64
N SER A 133 10.92 -11.58 9.45
CA SER A 133 10.58 -10.14 9.43
C SER A 133 11.75 -9.24 9.87
N LEU A 134 12.72 -9.79 10.60
CA LEU A 134 13.93 -9.07 11.03
C LEU A 134 15.02 -9.05 9.96
N LEU A 135 14.89 -9.87 8.92
CA LEU A 135 15.90 -9.95 7.87
C LEU A 135 15.66 -8.86 6.81
N PRO A 136 16.69 -8.07 6.46
CA PRO A 136 16.57 -7.09 5.39
C PRO A 136 16.29 -7.79 4.04
N THR A 137 15.20 -7.43 3.38
CA THR A 137 14.78 -8.04 2.10
C THR A 137 15.85 -7.94 1.01
N ILE A 138 16.64 -6.86 1.01
CA ILE A 138 17.72 -6.63 0.03
C ILE A 138 18.82 -7.69 0.14
N THR A 139 19.18 -8.13 1.35
CA THR A 139 20.22 -9.13 1.54
C THR A 139 19.80 -10.52 1.06
N MET A 140 18.50 -10.81 1.07
CA MET A 140 17.96 -12.09 0.61
C MET A 140 17.80 -12.16 -0.92
N GLN A 141 17.88 -11.03 -1.61
CA GLN A 141 17.53 -10.93 -3.04
C GLN A 141 18.41 -11.83 -3.93
N ILE A 142 19.68 -12.00 -3.62
CA ILE A 142 20.57 -12.87 -4.40
C ILE A 142 20.11 -14.34 -4.33
N SER A 143 19.80 -14.82 -3.12
CA SER A 143 19.32 -16.19 -2.93
C SER A 143 17.96 -16.43 -3.57
N VAL A 144 17.05 -15.46 -3.44
CA VAL A 144 15.73 -15.50 -4.07
C VAL A 144 15.86 -15.50 -5.60
N TYR A 145 16.76 -14.70 -6.16
CA TYR A 145 17.03 -14.69 -7.60
C TYR A 145 17.50 -16.06 -8.11
N GLN A 146 18.42 -16.69 -7.38
CA GLN A 146 18.89 -18.05 -7.74
C GLN A 146 17.76 -19.08 -7.74
N ILE A 147 16.83 -18.99 -6.79
CA ILE A 147 15.64 -19.86 -6.73
C ILE A 147 14.75 -19.60 -7.95
N VAL A 148 14.45 -18.34 -8.26
CA VAL A 148 13.62 -17.95 -9.41
C VAL A 148 14.23 -18.42 -10.73
N VAL A 149 15.58 -18.33 -10.87
CA VAL A 149 16.32 -18.87 -12.03
C VAL A 149 16.14 -20.38 -12.12
N LYS A 150 16.33 -21.12 -11.01
CA LYS A 150 16.17 -22.57 -10.99
C LYS A 150 14.74 -23.03 -11.33
N LEU A 151 13.74 -22.23 -10.98
CA LEU A 151 12.34 -22.48 -11.34
C LEU A 151 12.00 -22.10 -12.79
N GLY A 152 12.94 -21.51 -13.54
CA GLY A 152 12.69 -21.07 -14.92
C GLY A 152 11.71 -19.90 -15.04
N LEU A 153 11.51 -19.12 -13.96
CA LEU A 153 10.52 -18.05 -13.91
C LEU A 153 11.07 -16.68 -14.31
N VAL A 154 12.38 -16.55 -14.56
CA VAL A 154 13.00 -15.30 -15.00
C VAL A 154 12.38 -14.84 -16.32
N ASN A 155 12.11 -13.55 -16.42
CA ASN A 155 11.47 -12.90 -17.57
C ASN A 155 10.05 -13.42 -17.87
N THR A 156 9.34 -13.85 -16.82
CA THR A 156 7.92 -14.20 -16.88
C THR A 156 7.12 -13.47 -15.81
N TYR A 157 5.81 -13.37 -15.97
CA TYR A 157 4.91 -12.86 -14.91
C TYR A 157 4.89 -13.79 -13.67
N GLY A 158 5.29 -15.06 -13.83
CA GLY A 158 5.33 -16.04 -12.74
C GLY A 158 6.25 -15.61 -11.59
N ALA A 159 7.39 -14.97 -11.88
CA ALA A 159 8.30 -14.50 -10.85
C ALA A 159 7.68 -13.46 -9.90
N PRO A 160 7.23 -12.29 -10.37
CA PRO A 160 6.61 -11.30 -9.49
C PRO A 160 5.31 -11.82 -8.85
N LEU A 161 4.49 -12.60 -9.56
CA LEU A 161 3.27 -13.17 -8.99
C LEU A 161 3.60 -14.10 -7.83
N LEU A 162 4.57 -15.00 -7.97
CA LEU A 162 5.00 -15.90 -6.90
C LEU A 162 5.50 -15.11 -5.68
N LEU A 163 6.31 -14.07 -5.91
CA LEU A 163 6.89 -13.26 -4.84
C LEU A 163 5.83 -12.39 -4.13
N TYR A 164 4.84 -11.86 -4.85
CA TYR A 164 3.81 -11.01 -4.26
C TYR A 164 2.64 -11.80 -3.64
N ILE A 165 2.28 -12.97 -4.18
CA ILE A 165 1.26 -13.86 -3.61
C ILE A 165 1.80 -14.61 -2.39
N GLY A 166 3.13 -14.82 -2.35
CA GLY A 166 3.80 -15.40 -1.20
C GLY A 166 3.42 -14.72 0.11
N THR A 167 3.66 -15.41 1.20
CA THR A 167 3.18 -14.99 2.52
C THR A 167 3.73 -13.62 2.93
N ASP A 168 2.87 -12.63 2.91
CA ASP A 168 3.16 -11.31 3.46
C ASP A 168 2.93 -11.31 4.97
N ILE A 169 4.02 -11.27 5.73
CA ILE A 169 3.98 -11.31 7.20
C ILE A 169 3.17 -10.14 7.77
N ILE A 170 3.27 -8.95 7.17
CA ILE A 170 2.51 -7.77 7.62
C ILE A 170 1.01 -8.01 7.42
N ALA A 171 0.61 -8.48 6.23
CA ALA A 171 -0.78 -8.79 5.94
C ALA A 171 -1.33 -9.87 6.90
N VAL A 172 -0.57 -10.97 7.10
CA VAL A 172 -0.96 -12.04 8.03
C VAL A 172 -1.11 -11.50 9.45
N THR A 173 -0.19 -10.65 9.91
CA THR A 173 -0.26 -10.04 11.25
C THR A 173 -1.51 -9.17 11.41
N ILE A 174 -1.85 -8.36 10.42
CA ILE A 174 -3.08 -7.55 10.42
C ILE A 174 -4.30 -8.47 10.50
N PHE A 175 -4.36 -9.53 9.70
CA PHE A 175 -5.47 -10.47 9.73
C PHE A 175 -5.59 -11.20 11.07
N ILE A 176 -4.47 -11.58 11.69
CA ILE A 176 -4.46 -12.18 13.04
C ILE A 176 -5.06 -11.20 14.06
N GLN A 177 -4.63 -9.93 14.06
CA GLN A 177 -5.15 -8.91 14.97
C GLN A 177 -6.66 -8.68 14.81
N PHE A 178 -7.18 -8.77 13.59
CA PHE A 178 -8.62 -8.70 13.37
C PHE A 178 -9.34 -9.96 13.83
N LEU A 179 -8.75 -11.14 13.63
CA LEU A 179 -9.29 -12.42 14.11
C LEU A 179 -9.34 -12.50 15.63
N ASP A 180 -8.43 -11.83 16.34
CA ASP A 180 -8.43 -11.74 17.81
C ASP A 180 -9.70 -11.05 18.36
N ASN A 181 -10.34 -10.21 17.55
CA ASN A 181 -11.60 -9.55 17.92
C ASN A 181 -12.84 -10.37 17.54
N ILE A 182 -12.69 -11.51 16.86
CA ILE A 182 -13.78 -12.41 16.49
C ILE A 182 -13.81 -13.58 17.48
N SER A 183 -14.92 -13.73 18.21
CA SER A 183 -15.05 -14.80 19.21
C SER A 183 -14.90 -16.19 18.58
N VAL A 184 -14.12 -17.04 19.23
CA VAL A 184 -13.97 -18.46 18.86
C VAL A 184 -15.29 -19.22 18.98
N SER A 185 -16.20 -18.78 19.86
CA SER A 185 -17.53 -19.40 20.05
C SER A 185 -18.38 -19.40 18.76
N LEU A 186 -18.13 -18.48 17.83
CA LEU A 186 -18.80 -18.49 16.52
C LEU A 186 -18.37 -19.70 15.69
N ASP A 187 -17.08 -20.01 15.71
CA ASP A 187 -16.52 -21.16 14.99
C ASP A 187 -17.04 -22.46 15.61
N GLU A 188 -17.04 -22.54 16.95
CA GLU A 188 -17.51 -23.71 17.72
C GLU A 188 -19.02 -23.97 17.48
N SER A 189 -19.86 -22.92 17.53
CA SER A 189 -21.28 -23.04 17.25
C SER A 189 -21.54 -23.54 15.83
N ALA A 190 -20.83 -23.00 14.83
CA ALA A 190 -20.97 -23.46 13.46
C ALA A 190 -20.53 -24.91 13.26
N ILE A 191 -19.51 -25.36 13.98
CA ILE A 191 -19.05 -26.77 13.95
C ILE A 191 -20.09 -27.68 14.60
N LEU A 192 -20.71 -27.25 15.73
CA LEU A 192 -21.80 -27.99 16.36
C LEU A 192 -23.03 -28.12 15.43
N ASP A 193 -23.28 -27.10 14.62
CA ASP A 193 -24.30 -27.11 13.55
C ASP A 193 -23.90 -27.97 12.32
N GLY A 194 -22.76 -28.68 12.38
CA GLY A 194 -22.30 -29.57 11.32
C GLY A 194 -21.48 -28.92 10.20
N CYS A 195 -21.04 -27.66 10.36
CA CYS A 195 -20.16 -27.03 9.39
C CYS A 195 -18.72 -27.58 9.46
N SER A 196 -18.11 -27.84 8.32
CA SER A 196 -16.68 -28.14 8.24
C SER A 196 -15.82 -26.84 8.38
N TYR A 197 -14.57 -26.97 8.82
CA TYR A 197 -13.66 -25.82 8.93
C TYR A 197 -13.53 -24.98 7.64
N PRO A 198 -13.43 -25.58 6.44
CA PRO A 198 -13.45 -24.78 5.20
C PRO A 198 -14.73 -23.95 5.04
N ARG A 199 -15.88 -24.51 5.41
CA ARG A 199 -17.17 -23.79 5.36
C ARG A 199 -17.23 -22.66 6.38
N VAL A 200 -16.74 -22.87 7.60
CA VAL A 200 -16.60 -21.81 8.62
C VAL A 200 -15.72 -20.68 8.09
N TYR A 201 -14.56 -21.00 7.49
CA TYR A 201 -13.66 -20.01 6.93
C TYR A 201 -14.34 -19.18 5.81
N TRP A 202 -14.88 -19.83 4.79
CA TRP A 202 -15.44 -19.12 3.62
C TRP A 202 -16.73 -18.36 3.92
N SER A 203 -17.63 -18.94 4.75
CA SER A 203 -18.99 -18.43 4.95
C SER A 203 -19.10 -17.49 6.16
N ILE A 204 -18.23 -17.61 7.16
CA ILE A 204 -18.31 -16.84 8.40
C ILE A 204 -17.11 -15.92 8.55
N ILE A 205 -15.91 -16.48 8.58
CA ILE A 205 -14.69 -15.74 8.94
C ILE A 205 -14.28 -14.75 7.84
N LEU A 206 -14.18 -15.20 6.60
CA LEU A 206 -13.74 -14.34 5.48
C LEU A 206 -14.65 -13.11 5.28
N PRO A 207 -15.99 -13.21 5.34
CA PRO A 207 -16.85 -12.03 5.31
C PRO A 207 -16.65 -11.07 6.49
N MET A 208 -16.36 -11.58 7.69
CA MET A 208 -16.09 -10.75 8.87
C MET A 208 -14.75 -10.02 8.76
N LEU A 209 -13.79 -10.54 8.00
CA LEU A 209 -12.49 -9.91 7.73
C LEU A 209 -12.54 -8.80 6.67
N ARG A 210 -13.69 -8.46 6.08
CA ARG A 210 -13.80 -7.42 5.04
C ARG A 210 -13.09 -6.10 5.40
N PRO A 211 -13.18 -5.55 6.63
CA PRO A 211 -12.46 -4.32 6.98
C PRO A 211 -10.94 -4.50 6.93
N ALA A 212 -10.42 -5.63 7.43
CA ALA A 212 -9.00 -5.96 7.36
C ALA A 212 -8.54 -6.17 5.92
N ILE A 213 -9.35 -6.87 5.11
CA ILE A 213 -9.08 -7.08 3.68
C ILE A 213 -8.97 -5.74 2.95
N ALA A 214 -9.87 -4.79 3.21
CA ALA A 214 -9.79 -3.47 2.61
C ALA A 214 -8.50 -2.73 2.97
N THR A 215 -8.06 -2.81 4.23
CA THR A 215 -6.80 -2.22 4.68
C THR A 215 -5.59 -2.86 3.98
N VAL A 216 -5.51 -4.19 4.00
CA VAL A 216 -4.41 -4.93 3.37
C VAL A 216 -4.41 -4.71 1.85
N LEU A 217 -5.57 -4.67 1.20
CA LEU A 217 -5.69 -4.41 -0.24
C LEU A 217 -5.06 -3.07 -0.63
N VAL A 218 -5.34 -1.99 0.13
CA VAL A 218 -4.73 -0.67 -0.12
C VAL A 218 -3.22 -0.72 0.05
N MET A 219 -2.74 -1.32 1.14
CA MET A 219 -1.31 -1.43 1.42
C MET A 219 -0.58 -2.23 0.32
N ARG A 220 -1.15 -3.35 -0.09
CA ARG A 220 -0.58 -4.22 -1.14
C ARG A 220 -0.62 -3.56 -2.51
N PHE A 221 -1.73 -2.91 -2.85
CA PHE A 221 -1.82 -2.15 -4.10
C PHE A 221 -0.70 -1.13 -4.19
N VAL A 222 -0.55 -0.28 -3.18
CA VAL A 222 0.49 0.76 -3.18
C VAL A 222 1.89 0.17 -3.25
N ALA A 223 2.16 -0.90 -2.48
CA ALA A 223 3.46 -1.55 -2.48
C ALA A 223 3.81 -2.15 -3.84
N ILE A 224 2.90 -2.91 -4.46
CA ILE A 224 3.14 -3.58 -5.76
C ILE A 224 3.17 -2.55 -6.91
N TYR A 225 2.27 -1.56 -6.89
CA TYR A 225 2.20 -0.54 -7.93
C TYR A 225 3.47 0.30 -8.03
N ASN A 226 4.08 0.61 -6.89
CA ASN A 226 5.31 1.41 -6.82
C ASN A 226 6.59 0.58 -6.86
N ASP A 227 6.49 -0.76 -6.85
CA ASP A 227 7.69 -1.59 -6.88
C ASP A 227 8.40 -1.46 -8.22
N PHE A 228 9.66 -1.11 -8.13
CA PHE A 228 10.58 -1.03 -9.26
C PHE A 228 11.51 -2.24 -9.31
N TYR A 229 11.99 -2.69 -8.15
CA TYR A 229 13.05 -3.68 -8.06
C TYR A 229 12.65 -5.05 -8.58
N THR A 230 11.49 -5.54 -8.17
CA THR A 230 11.03 -6.88 -8.55
C THR A 230 10.82 -7.00 -10.06
N PRO A 231 10.05 -6.10 -10.72
CA PRO A 231 9.92 -6.18 -12.17
C PRO A 231 11.23 -5.93 -12.92
N TYR A 232 12.05 -5.00 -12.45
CA TYR A 232 13.33 -4.69 -13.09
C TYR A 232 14.30 -5.88 -13.07
N LEU A 233 14.33 -6.63 -11.97
CA LEU A 233 15.25 -7.76 -11.79
C LEU A 233 14.72 -9.04 -12.45
N TYR A 234 13.44 -9.33 -12.26
CA TYR A 234 12.89 -10.65 -12.62
C TYR A 234 12.16 -10.69 -13.97
N MET A 235 11.76 -9.54 -14.54
CA MET A 235 11.08 -9.49 -15.85
C MET A 235 11.53 -8.31 -16.73
N PRO A 236 12.84 -8.27 -17.08
CA PRO A 236 13.45 -7.12 -17.77
C PRO A 236 12.85 -6.81 -19.15
N ASN A 237 12.24 -7.79 -19.83
CA ASN A 237 11.63 -7.60 -21.14
C ASN A 237 10.14 -7.22 -21.08
N HIS A 238 9.50 -7.35 -19.92
CA HIS A 238 8.11 -6.96 -19.71
C HIS A 238 8.03 -5.65 -18.92
N ARG A 239 7.58 -4.60 -19.58
CA ARG A 239 7.47 -3.29 -18.92
C ARG A 239 6.30 -3.26 -17.95
N VAL A 240 6.57 -2.71 -16.76
CA VAL A 240 5.57 -2.23 -15.80
C VAL A 240 5.67 -0.72 -15.69
N VAL A 241 4.72 -0.06 -15.03
CA VAL A 241 4.69 1.41 -14.89
C VAL A 241 6.03 1.97 -14.43
N SER A 242 6.62 1.41 -13.38
CA SER A 242 7.88 1.88 -12.80
C SER A 242 9.07 1.74 -13.76
N THR A 243 9.17 0.63 -14.48
CA THR A 243 10.26 0.40 -15.48
C THR A 243 10.02 1.18 -16.77
N ALA A 244 8.78 1.39 -17.21
CA ALA A 244 8.45 2.22 -18.35
C ALA A 244 8.80 3.69 -18.11
N LEU A 245 8.50 4.23 -16.91
CA LEU A 245 8.92 5.58 -16.53
C LEU A 245 10.44 5.73 -16.47
N ARG A 246 11.15 4.71 -15.95
CA ARG A 246 12.62 4.71 -15.97
C ARG A 246 13.15 4.78 -17.39
N ASP A 247 12.60 4.01 -18.32
CA ASP A 247 13.06 4.01 -19.71
C ASP A 247 12.92 5.38 -20.38
N LEU A 248 11.87 6.14 -20.05
CA LEU A 248 11.71 7.54 -20.49
C LEU A 248 12.78 8.48 -19.91
N THR A 249 13.40 8.13 -18.79
CA THR A 249 14.46 8.94 -18.15
C THR A 249 15.87 8.47 -18.51
N THR A 250 16.01 7.43 -19.35
CA THR A 250 17.30 6.85 -19.72
C THR A 250 17.72 7.31 -21.12
N GLY A 251 19.01 7.59 -21.30
CA GLY A 251 19.57 7.98 -22.60
C GLY A 251 20.08 9.41 -22.63
N SER A 252 20.74 9.77 -23.72
CA SER A 252 21.41 11.09 -23.90
C SER A 252 20.44 12.24 -24.23
N ASN A 253 19.24 11.94 -24.71
CA ASN A 253 18.25 12.92 -25.17
C ASN A 253 16.92 12.83 -24.43
N VAL A 254 16.95 12.84 -23.10
CA VAL A 254 15.72 12.81 -22.27
C VAL A 254 14.81 14.00 -22.58
N SER A 255 13.57 13.71 -22.85
CA SER A 255 12.52 14.73 -23.05
C SER A 255 11.63 14.81 -21.83
N TRP A 256 11.99 15.69 -20.89
CA TRP A 256 11.30 15.81 -19.60
C TRP A 256 9.80 16.12 -19.71
N ASN A 257 9.39 16.83 -20.76
CA ASN A 257 7.97 17.05 -21.05
C ASN A 257 7.21 15.74 -21.33
N VAL A 258 7.86 14.77 -22.00
CA VAL A 258 7.30 13.42 -22.23
C VAL A 258 7.32 12.58 -20.95
N VAL A 259 8.38 12.70 -20.15
CA VAL A 259 8.45 12.07 -18.82
C VAL A 259 7.31 12.55 -17.93
N PHE A 260 7.08 13.88 -17.89
CA PHE A 260 5.98 14.46 -17.11
C PHE A 260 4.61 13.96 -17.58
N ALA A 261 4.39 13.87 -18.89
CA ALA A 261 3.17 13.27 -19.44
C ALA A 261 3.02 11.79 -19.01
N GLY A 262 4.10 11.00 -19.04
CA GLY A 262 4.13 9.63 -18.54
C GLY A 262 3.76 9.55 -17.05
N VAL A 263 4.33 10.42 -16.22
CA VAL A 263 4.03 10.48 -14.78
C VAL A 263 2.54 10.79 -14.55
N ILE A 264 1.96 11.77 -15.27
CA ILE A 264 0.52 12.10 -15.14
C ILE A 264 -0.35 10.89 -15.50
N ILE A 265 -0.03 10.17 -16.59
CA ILE A 265 -0.76 8.95 -16.96
C ILE A 265 -0.69 7.90 -15.83
N CYS A 266 0.50 7.71 -15.25
CA CYS A 266 0.73 6.72 -14.20
C CYS A 266 0.07 7.06 -12.85
N ILE A 267 -0.20 8.35 -12.58
CA ILE A 267 -0.91 8.76 -11.36
C ILE A 267 -2.41 8.39 -11.43
N ILE A 268 -3.03 8.33 -12.61
CA ILE A 268 -4.47 8.12 -12.77
C ILE A 268 -4.99 6.85 -12.08
N PRO A 269 -4.41 5.64 -12.27
CA PRO A 269 -4.89 4.44 -11.58
C PRO A 269 -4.78 4.53 -10.05
N THR A 270 -3.73 5.16 -9.55
CA THR A 270 -3.55 5.38 -8.11
C THR A 270 -4.62 6.30 -7.54
N LEU A 271 -4.96 7.38 -8.25
CA LEU A 271 -6.04 8.27 -7.86
C LEU A 271 -7.40 7.57 -7.86
N ILE A 272 -7.70 6.79 -8.90
CA ILE A 272 -8.95 6.01 -9.00
C ILE A 272 -9.05 5.05 -7.81
N MET A 273 -7.98 4.32 -7.51
CA MET A 273 -7.94 3.41 -6.38
C MET A 273 -8.17 4.15 -5.05
N PHE A 274 -7.45 5.25 -4.82
CA PHE A 274 -7.60 6.05 -3.60
C PHE A 274 -9.03 6.55 -3.44
N LEU A 275 -9.61 7.17 -4.48
CA LEU A 275 -10.98 7.69 -4.43
C LEU A 275 -12.03 6.60 -4.20
N SER A 276 -11.82 5.40 -4.73
CA SER A 276 -12.73 4.27 -4.53
C SER A 276 -12.66 3.70 -3.11
N MET A 277 -11.49 3.75 -2.47
CA MET A 277 -11.25 3.11 -1.17
C MET A 277 -11.13 4.08 0.02
N GLN A 278 -11.15 5.40 -0.20
CA GLN A 278 -10.96 6.41 0.85
C GLN A 278 -11.89 6.21 2.05
N LYS A 279 -13.16 5.85 1.83
CA LYS A 279 -14.11 5.60 2.94
C LYS A 279 -13.69 4.44 3.83
N SER A 280 -13.20 3.34 3.23
CA SER A 280 -12.70 2.17 3.97
C SER A 280 -11.41 2.49 4.74
N ILE A 281 -10.55 3.33 4.17
CA ILE A 281 -9.31 3.78 4.82
C ILE A 281 -9.66 4.59 6.08
N TYR A 282 -10.55 5.58 5.96
CA TYR A 282 -10.92 6.44 7.09
C TYR A 282 -11.69 5.69 8.18
N SER A 283 -12.65 4.83 7.84
CA SER A 283 -13.41 4.07 8.84
C SER A 283 -12.52 3.16 9.68
N ASN A 284 -11.51 2.54 9.06
CA ASN A 284 -10.60 1.63 9.76
C ASN A 284 -9.59 2.38 10.67
N LEU A 285 -9.14 3.57 10.26
CA LEU A 285 -8.27 4.41 11.08
C LEU A 285 -9.00 4.92 12.34
N VAL A 286 -10.27 5.31 12.20
CA VAL A 286 -11.08 5.79 13.33
C VAL A 286 -11.44 4.64 14.28
N SER A 287 -11.78 3.45 13.77
CA SER A 287 -12.11 2.28 14.59
C SER A 287 -10.93 1.76 15.42
N GLY A 288 -9.69 1.96 14.95
CA GLY A 288 -8.47 1.61 15.66
C GLY A 288 -8.09 2.61 16.77
N SER A 289 -8.59 3.84 16.72
CA SER A 289 -8.25 4.91 17.67
C SER A 289 -9.29 5.08 18.82
N VAL A 290 -10.42 4.38 18.80
CA VAL A 290 -11.50 4.50 19.80
C VAL A 290 -11.49 3.31 20.78
N LYS A 291 -10.31 2.73 21.08
CA LYS A 291 -10.14 1.80 22.19
C LYS A 291 -9.34 2.49 23.30
N GLU A 292 -9.95 3.48 23.97
CA GLU A 292 -9.63 3.89 25.33
C GLU A 292 -10.93 3.94 26.15
#